data_843404a871858965d3bf31daa45d22f7
#
_entry.id   843404a871858965d3bf31daa45d22f7
#
_cell.length_a   1.000
_cell.length_b   1.000
_cell.length_c   1.000
_cell.angle_alpha   90.00
_cell.angle_beta   90.00
_cell.angle_gamma   90.00
#
_symmetry.space_group_name_H-M   'P 1'
#
loop_
_entity.id
_entity.type
_entity.pdbx_description
1 polymer ?
#
loop_
_entity_poly.entity_id
_entity_poly.type
_entity_poly.pdbx_seq_one_letter_code
_entity_poly.pdbx_strand_id
1 'polypeptide(L)'
;MKIALCYENVLPARGGCETYISDLARRLVGDGHEVHLLACRWDAATLPGEINYHPLAVRGPRFLRPWRFARACATALRARPDLISIGFDKTWGQDVLYPQGGLHAATAEHNLRKFRSRALRALARLGKCLDLAHWSYSALERRQYVSRPQPLIVVNSNMVVQHFERHYGIPREQLHVVRSAIDPERFASPDRPRRRLEWRQAWDLKPEDTAALFVAMNYRLKGLEPLLRAVRLLSKERAFRLLVAGNSRTGSYEELARRLGIADRVLFLGPRRDMHNCYFAADFLVHPTFYDPCSLVVLEALACGLPVITSRYNGAAELLSPPNDGYVVYDPHDHQQLADCMAQFFDSGHRSACARAARQAALAWTFEDHFQELMRVFHQAAVRKRAA
;
A
#
# COMPACT_ATOMS: atom_id res chain seq x y z
N MET A 1 -17.17 11.50 -18.90
CA MET A 1 -16.62 12.72 -18.27
C MET A 1 -15.19 12.93 -18.77
N LYS A 2 -14.63 14.15 -18.62
CA LYS A 2 -13.20 14.41 -18.84
C LYS A 2 -12.51 14.43 -17.48
N ILE A 3 -11.57 13.53 -17.25
CA ILE A 3 -10.95 13.31 -15.93
C ILE A 3 -9.43 13.46 -16.03
N ALA A 4 -8.86 14.29 -15.16
CA ALA A 4 -7.43 14.51 -15.08
C ALA A 4 -6.82 13.85 -13.84
N LEU A 5 -5.89 12.91 -14.06
CA LEU A 5 -5.09 12.26 -13.02
C LEU A 5 -3.77 13.01 -12.83
N CYS A 6 -3.48 13.47 -11.63
CA CYS A 6 -2.27 14.26 -11.31
C CYS A 6 -1.36 13.48 -10.35
N TYR A 7 -0.25 12.93 -10.87
CA TYR A 7 0.75 12.25 -10.07
C TYR A 7 2.15 12.38 -10.70
N GLU A 8 3.17 12.59 -9.87
CA GLU A 8 4.51 12.94 -10.38
C GLU A 8 5.13 11.84 -11.26
N ASN A 9 5.03 10.56 -10.85
CA ASN A 9 5.64 9.45 -11.60
C ASN A 9 4.70 8.24 -11.59
N VAL A 10 4.15 7.87 -12.72
CA VAL A 10 3.28 6.69 -12.87
C VAL A 10 4.08 5.54 -13.48
N LEU A 11 4.80 4.84 -12.62
CA LEU A 11 5.68 3.71 -12.97
C LEU A 11 5.30 2.51 -12.10
N PRO A 12 4.39 1.61 -12.52
CA PRO A 12 3.82 0.54 -11.69
C PRO A 12 4.85 -0.36 -11.00
N ALA A 13 6.02 -0.55 -11.62
CA ALA A 13 7.12 -1.30 -11.02
C ALA A 13 7.70 -0.68 -9.73
N ARG A 14 7.32 0.55 -9.36
CA ARG A 14 7.81 1.25 -8.16
C ARG A 14 6.99 1.02 -6.90
N GLY A 15 5.68 0.80 -7.05
CA GLY A 15 4.85 0.61 -5.87
C GLY A 15 3.35 0.57 -6.13
N GLY A 16 2.59 0.41 -5.03
CA GLY A 16 1.15 0.21 -5.09
C GLY A 16 0.37 1.42 -5.59
N CYS A 17 0.80 2.64 -5.24
CA CYS A 17 0.10 3.86 -5.71
C CYS A 17 0.16 3.98 -7.24
N GLU A 18 1.33 3.74 -7.82
CA GLU A 18 1.54 3.78 -9.27
C GLU A 18 0.74 2.69 -9.99
N THR A 19 0.69 1.49 -9.41
CA THR A 19 -0.14 0.38 -9.91
C THR A 19 -1.62 0.76 -9.87
N TYR A 20 -2.09 1.28 -8.73
CA TYR A 20 -3.46 1.73 -8.55
C TYR A 20 -3.86 2.80 -9.58
N ILE A 21 -3.01 3.83 -9.80
CA ILE A 21 -3.29 4.90 -10.78
C ILE A 21 -3.38 4.33 -12.20
N SER A 22 -2.53 3.38 -12.53
CA SER A 22 -2.55 2.68 -13.82
C SER A 22 -3.85 1.85 -14.01
N ASP A 23 -4.28 1.13 -12.96
CA ASP A 23 -5.52 0.35 -12.99
C ASP A 23 -6.76 1.26 -13.08
N LEU A 24 -6.77 2.36 -12.33
CA LEU A 24 -7.82 3.38 -12.40
C LEU A 24 -7.91 4.02 -13.80
N ALA A 25 -6.77 4.37 -14.38
CA ALA A 25 -6.71 4.95 -15.72
C ALA A 25 -7.29 3.99 -16.77
N ARG A 26 -6.91 2.70 -16.72
CA ARG A 26 -7.49 1.67 -17.61
C ARG A 26 -9.00 1.53 -17.43
N ARG A 27 -9.46 1.51 -16.18
CA ARG A 27 -10.90 1.37 -15.91
C ARG A 27 -11.70 2.56 -16.37
N LEU A 28 -11.19 3.78 -16.18
CA LEU A 28 -11.81 5.02 -16.68
C LEU A 28 -11.91 5.05 -18.22
N VAL A 29 -10.85 4.68 -18.93
CA VAL A 29 -10.85 4.57 -20.39
C VAL A 29 -11.86 3.50 -20.85
N GLY A 30 -11.85 2.33 -20.21
CA GLY A 30 -12.77 1.23 -20.52
C GLY A 30 -14.24 1.58 -20.25
N ASP A 31 -14.52 2.55 -19.37
CA ASP A 31 -15.87 3.09 -19.09
C ASP A 31 -16.23 4.27 -20.00
N GLY A 32 -15.41 4.55 -21.02
CA GLY A 32 -15.68 5.59 -22.03
C GLY A 32 -15.40 7.02 -21.56
N HIS A 33 -14.60 7.21 -20.51
CA HIS A 33 -14.19 8.55 -20.07
C HIS A 33 -12.97 9.05 -20.86
N GLU A 34 -12.92 10.36 -21.13
CA GLU A 34 -11.74 11.03 -21.65
C GLU A 34 -10.76 11.24 -20.50
N VAL A 35 -9.61 10.53 -20.54
CA VAL A 35 -8.64 10.52 -19.47
C VAL A 35 -7.42 11.35 -19.84
N HIS A 36 -7.02 12.25 -18.95
CA HIS A 36 -5.83 13.07 -19.04
C HIS A 36 -4.86 12.69 -17.92
N LEU A 37 -3.57 12.53 -18.23
CA LEU A 37 -2.53 12.26 -17.25
C LEU A 37 -1.53 13.41 -17.18
N LEU A 38 -1.47 14.11 -16.05
CA LEU A 38 -0.48 15.12 -15.74
C LEU A 38 0.64 14.49 -14.91
N ALA A 39 1.77 14.20 -15.53
CA ALA A 39 2.88 13.51 -14.89
C ALA A 39 4.24 13.98 -15.41
N CYS A 40 5.30 13.79 -14.61
CA CYS A 40 6.68 13.97 -15.05
C CYS A 40 7.20 12.74 -15.80
N ARG A 41 6.76 11.55 -15.38
CA ARG A 41 7.18 10.26 -15.96
C ARG A 41 6.03 9.27 -15.89
N TRP A 42 5.91 8.45 -16.91
CA TRP A 42 4.95 7.35 -16.96
C TRP A 42 5.54 6.19 -17.76
N ASP A 43 4.98 5.02 -17.57
CA ASP A 43 5.30 3.83 -18.35
C ASP A 43 4.23 3.61 -19.43
N ALA A 44 4.55 3.99 -20.66
CA ALA A 44 3.62 3.89 -21.78
C ALA A 44 3.22 2.44 -22.10
N ALA A 45 4.04 1.45 -21.73
CA ALA A 45 3.71 0.04 -21.97
C ALA A 45 2.61 -0.49 -21.02
N THR A 46 2.38 0.20 -19.89
CA THR A 46 1.41 -0.23 -18.88
C THR A 46 0.12 0.59 -18.88
N LEU A 47 0.05 1.67 -19.64
CA LEU A 47 -1.09 2.56 -19.72
C LEU A 47 -1.81 2.47 -21.08
N PRO A 48 -3.13 2.66 -21.14
CA PRO A 48 -3.86 2.73 -22.41
C PRO A 48 -3.34 3.82 -23.36
N GLY A 49 -3.36 3.53 -24.66
CA GLY A 49 -2.93 4.48 -25.68
C GLY A 49 -3.87 5.68 -25.85
N GLU A 50 -5.12 5.55 -25.42
CA GLU A 50 -6.16 6.57 -25.50
C GLU A 50 -6.03 7.69 -24.47
N ILE A 51 -5.08 7.59 -23.55
CA ILE A 51 -4.84 8.61 -22.53
C ILE A 51 -4.16 9.84 -23.14
N ASN A 52 -4.72 11.01 -22.84
CA ASN A 52 -4.11 12.30 -23.18
C ASN A 52 -2.99 12.65 -22.21
N TYR A 53 -1.73 12.49 -22.64
CA TYR A 53 -0.56 12.78 -21.81
C TYR A 53 -0.20 14.26 -21.79
N HIS A 54 0.02 14.79 -20.59
CA HIS A 54 0.51 16.14 -20.36
C HIS A 54 1.83 16.09 -19.58
N PRO A 55 2.98 16.01 -20.29
CA PRO A 55 4.28 15.95 -19.64
C PRO A 55 4.59 17.23 -18.88
N LEU A 56 4.94 17.09 -17.59
CA LEU A 56 5.33 18.22 -16.75
C LEU A 56 6.84 18.16 -16.46
N ALA A 57 7.57 19.19 -16.93
CA ALA A 57 9.00 19.30 -16.68
C ALA A 57 9.26 19.90 -15.29
N VAL A 58 9.60 19.04 -14.32
CA VAL A 58 9.92 19.47 -12.95
C VAL A 58 11.35 19.10 -12.60
N ARG A 59 12.17 20.13 -12.32
CA ARG A 59 13.57 20.00 -11.90
C ARG A 59 13.76 20.63 -10.51
N GLY A 60 14.83 20.22 -9.82
CA GLY A 60 15.25 20.84 -8.58
C GLY A 60 15.43 19.87 -7.41
N PRO A 61 15.83 20.37 -6.23
CA PRO A 61 16.13 19.57 -5.07
C PRO A 61 14.85 18.90 -4.52
N ARG A 62 15.03 17.81 -3.79
CA ARG A 62 13.98 16.94 -3.27
C ARG A 62 12.87 17.70 -2.52
N PHE A 63 13.23 18.72 -1.74
CA PHE A 63 12.26 19.49 -0.93
C PHE A 63 11.41 20.48 -1.73
N LEU A 64 11.85 20.93 -2.92
CA LEU A 64 11.09 21.85 -3.79
C LEU A 64 10.31 21.14 -4.89
N ARG A 65 10.69 19.91 -5.22
CA ARG A 65 10.12 19.18 -6.35
C ARG A 65 8.60 18.99 -6.27
N PRO A 66 8.01 18.57 -5.13
CA PRO A 66 6.56 18.45 -5.01
C PRO A 66 5.84 19.80 -5.17
N TRP A 67 6.39 20.88 -4.66
CA TRP A 67 5.84 22.22 -4.85
C TRP A 67 5.78 22.65 -6.30
N ARG A 68 6.89 22.41 -7.05
CA ARG A 68 6.97 22.72 -8.46
C ARG A 68 6.00 21.85 -9.27
N PHE A 69 5.92 20.59 -8.96
CA PHE A 69 4.97 19.67 -9.59
C PHE A 69 3.52 20.12 -9.36
N ALA A 70 3.14 20.36 -8.12
CA ALA A 70 1.81 20.79 -7.78
C ALA A 70 1.43 22.14 -8.44
N ARG A 71 2.39 23.09 -8.52
CA ARG A 71 2.19 24.36 -9.24
C ARG A 71 1.99 24.14 -10.73
N ALA A 72 2.80 23.28 -11.34
CA ALA A 72 2.68 22.94 -12.78
C ALA A 72 1.32 22.28 -13.08
N CYS A 73 0.85 21.35 -12.24
CA CYS A 73 -0.49 20.78 -12.34
C CYS A 73 -1.58 21.86 -12.24
N ALA A 74 -1.52 22.72 -11.21
CA ALA A 74 -2.50 23.78 -11.02
C ALA A 74 -2.52 24.78 -12.20
N THR A 75 -1.39 25.05 -12.82
CA THR A 75 -1.31 25.88 -14.02
C THR A 75 -1.93 25.21 -15.25
N ALA A 76 -1.62 23.94 -15.47
CA ALA A 76 -2.17 23.17 -16.59
C ALA A 76 -3.70 22.98 -16.47
N LEU A 77 -4.22 22.78 -15.25
CA LEU A 77 -5.64 22.62 -14.98
C LEU A 77 -6.43 23.92 -15.17
N ARG A 78 -5.86 25.07 -14.83
CA ARG A 78 -6.50 26.38 -15.08
C ARG A 78 -6.75 26.64 -16.55
N ALA A 79 -5.90 26.14 -17.44
CA ALA A 79 -6.10 26.21 -18.88
C ALA A 79 -7.16 25.25 -19.43
N ARG A 80 -7.67 24.35 -18.56
CA ARG A 80 -8.65 23.31 -18.91
C ARG A 80 -9.71 23.17 -17.82
N PRO A 81 -10.61 24.16 -17.69
CA PRO A 81 -11.61 24.18 -16.61
C PRO A 81 -12.67 23.08 -16.76
N ASP A 82 -12.81 22.48 -17.94
CA ASP A 82 -13.73 21.38 -18.24
C ASP A 82 -13.30 20.02 -17.66
N LEU A 83 -12.04 19.88 -17.25
CA LEU A 83 -11.53 18.65 -16.63
C LEU A 83 -11.91 18.57 -15.15
N ILE A 84 -12.42 17.41 -14.71
CA ILE A 84 -12.51 17.07 -13.29
C ILE A 84 -11.16 16.46 -12.88
N SER A 85 -10.51 17.07 -11.92
CA SER A 85 -9.14 16.70 -11.55
C SER A 85 -9.05 15.96 -10.23
N ILE A 86 -8.25 14.90 -10.21
CA ILE A 86 -7.86 14.19 -8.99
C ILE A 86 -6.34 14.27 -8.80
N GLY A 87 -5.94 14.65 -7.60
CA GLY A 87 -4.54 14.67 -7.18
C GLY A 87 -4.23 13.55 -6.21
N PHE A 88 -3.13 12.84 -6.47
CA PHE A 88 -2.62 11.82 -5.57
C PHE A 88 -1.44 12.37 -4.78
N ASP A 89 -1.44 12.12 -3.48
CA ASP A 89 -0.38 12.54 -2.55
C ASP A 89 -0.06 14.05 -2.58
N LYS A 90 1.10 14.45 -3.09
CA LYS A 90 1.70 15.80 -2.92
C LYS A 90 1.33 16.77 -4.05
N THR A 91 0.04 17.09 -4.19
CA THR A 91 -0.49 18.06 -5.16
C THR A 91 -1.47 19.05 -4.50
N TRP A 92 -1.85 20.15 -5.15
CA TRP A 92 -2.94 21.05 -4.70
C TRP A 92 -3.67 21.66 -5.89
N GLY A 93 -4.89 22.18 -5.62
CA GLY A 93 -5.71 22.86 -6.62
C GLY A 93 -6.46 21.90 -7.54
N GLN A 94 -6.59 20.64 -7.15
CA GLN A 94 -7.46 19.67 -7.78
C GLN A 94 -8.86 19.69 -7.15
N ASP A 95 -9.85 19.24 -7.91
CA ASP A 95 -11.23 19.13 -7.44
C ASP A 95 -11.37 18.03 -6.37
N VAL A 96 -10.59 16.96 -6.51
CA VAL A 96 -10.49 15.82 -5.59
C VAL A 96 -9.05 15.60 -5.18
N LEU A 97 -8.79 15.31 -3.90
CA LEU A 97 -7.50 14.86 -3.39
C LEU A 97 -7.64 13.45 -2.80
N TYR A 98 -6.76 12.56 -3.21
CA TYR A 98 -6.72 11.18 -2.74
C TYR A 98 -5.30 10.79 -2.30
N PRO A 99 -4.95 11.00 -1.01
CA PRO A 99 -3.64 10.61 -0.48
C PRO A 99 -3.54 9.09 -0.32
N GLN A 100 -3.16 8.40 -1.38
CA GLN A 100 -2.98 6.95 -1.39
C GLN A 100 -1.91 6.49 -0.38
N GLY A 101 -0.81 7.26 -0.26
CA GLY A 101 0.25 7.04 0.71
C GLY A 101 -0.08 7.51 2.13
N GLY A 102 -1.30 8.01 2.38
CA GLY A 102 -1.72 8.62 3.62
C GLY A 102 -1.08 9.99 3.88
N LEU A 103 -1.23 10.49 5.09
CA LEU A 103 -0.68 11.79 5.48
C LEU A 103 0.82 11.74 5.74
N HIS A 104 1.55 12.76 5.29
CA HIS A 104 2.96 12.92 5.63
C HIS A 104 3.16 13.07 7.15
N ALA A 105 2.28 13.82 7.84
CA ALA A 105 2.30 13.98 9.28
C ALA A 105 2.17 12.63 10.00
N ALA A 106 1.20 11.79 9.62
CA ALA A 106 1.03 10.45 10.17
C ALA A 106 2.22 9.54 9.83
N THR A 107 2.69 9.56 8.58
CA THR A 107 3.89 8.81 8.16
C THR A 107 5.11 9.21 9.01
N ALA A 108 5.27 10.51 9.29
CA ALA A 108 6.38 11.01 10.10
C ALA A 108 6.30 10.50 11.55
N GLU A 109 5.11 10.48 12.14
CA GLU A 109 4.87 9.95 13.49
C GLU A 109 5.16 8.44 13.53
N HIS A 110 4.52 7.68 12.66
CA HIS A 110 4.62 6.22 12.64
C HIS A 110 6.02 5.72 12.29
N ASN A 111 6.76 6.44 11.45
CA ASN A 111 8.16 6.14 11.17
C ASN A 111 9.07 6.14 12.43
N LEU A 112 8.67 6.81 13.51
CA LEU A 112 9.39 6.76 14.78
C LEU A 112 9.13 5.45 15.54
N ARG A 113 7.98 4.79 15.31
CA ARG A 113 7.60 3.54 15.99
C ARG A 113 8.52 2.38 15.64
N LYS A 114 9.14 2.38 14.46
CA LYS A 114 10.12 1.36 14.04
C LYS A 114 11.37 1.28 14.92
N PHE A 115 11.61 2.27 15.77
CA PHE A 115 12.70 2.27 16.74
C PHE A 115 12.16 1.82 18.11
N ARG A 116 12.68 0.73 18.66
CA ARG A 116 12.28 0.21 19.98
C ARG A 116 12.74 1.12 21.10
N SER A 117 13.98 1.63 21.00
CA SER A 117 14.60 2.49 22.01
C SER A 117 14.01 3.90 22.01
N ARG A 118 13.67 4.44 23.21
CA ARG A 118 13.23 5.83 23.38
C ARG A 118 14.31 6.83 22.95
N ALA A 119 15.58 6.53 23.25
CA ALA A 119 16.72 7.37 22.85
C ALA A 119 16.83 7.45 21.32
N LEU A 120 16.75 6.31 20.60
CA LEU A 120 16.75 6.31 19.14
C LEU A 120 15.54 7.02 18.54
N ARG A 121 14.38 6.95 19.19
CA ARG A 121 13.17 7.73 18.76
C ARG A 121 13.43 9.23 18.91
N ALA A 122 14.02 9.67 20.04
CA ALA A 122 14.34 11.08 20.26
C ALA A 122 15.36 11.59 19.24
N LEU A 123 16.44 10.82 19.00
CA LEU A 123 17.45 11.17 17.99
C LEU A 123 16.84 11.23 16.56
N ALA A 124 15.99 10.27 16.20
CA ALA A 124 15.32 10.26 14.91
C ALA A 124 14.34 11.44 14.78
N ARG A 125 13.70 11.86 15.89
CA ARG A 125 12.84 13.06 15.92
C ARG A 125 13.65 14.32 15.69
N LEU A 126 14.79 14.45 16.37
CA LEU A 126 15.72 15.58 16.17
C LEU A 126 16.20 15.64 14.71
N GLY A 127 16.61 14.51 14.14
CA GLY A 127 17.01 14.43 12.73
C GLY A 127 15.89 14.87 11.76
N LYS A 128 14.63 14.60 12.08
CA LYS A 128 13.50 15.12 11.30
C LYS A 128 13.30 16.63 11.42
N CYS A 129 13.54 17.20 12.60
CA CYS A 129 13.49 18.65 12.80
C CYS A 129 14.55 19.38 11.95
N LEU A 130 15.65 18.73 11.61
CA LEU A 130 16.70 19.27 10.75
C LEU A 130 16.50 18.97 9.26
N ASP A 131 15.52 18.15 8.89
CA ASP A 131 15.25 17.76 7.49
C ASP A 131 14.35 18.82 6.81
N LEU A 132 14.94 19.63 5.94
CA LEU A 132 14.22 20.62 5.12
C LEU A 132 13.09 19.99 4.30
N ALA A 133 13.24 18.75 3.86
CA ALA A 133 12.21 18.06 3.11
C ALA A 133 10.99 17.74 4.00
N HIS A 134 11.21 17.42 5.28
CA HIS A 134 10.12 17.21 6.23
C HIS A 134 9.27 18.48 6.39
N TRP A 135 9.90 19.62 6.61
CA TRP A 135 9.18 20.90 6.75
C TRP A 135 8.47 21.32 5.46
N SER A 136 9.14 21.15 4.34
CA SER A 136 8.56 21.43 3.03
C SER A 136 7.31 20.57 2.76
N TYR A 137 7.38 19.29 3.05
CA TYR A 137 6.24 18.37 2.83
C TYR A 137 5.10 18.64 3.82
N SER A 138 5.40 18.97 5.07
CA SER A 138 4.40 19.35 6.06
C SER A 138 3.67 20.66 5.65
N ALA A 139 4.41 21.64 5.15
CA ALA A 139 3.83 22.89 4.66
C ALA A 139 2.94 22.66 3.42
N LEU A 140 3.40 21.80 2.49
CA LEU A 140 2.63 21.41 1.32
C LEU A 140 1.34 20.69 1.71
N GLU A 141 1.42 19.71 2.61
CA GLU A 141 0.26 18.95 3.08
C GLU A 141 -0.77 19.86 3.80
N ARG A 142 -0.29 20.81 4.60
CA ARG A 142 -1.18 21.81 5.20
C ARG A 142 -1.89 22.64 4.13
N ARG A 143 -1.19 23.04 3.07
CA ARG A 143 -1.80 23.74 1.93
C ARG A 143 -2.84 22.90 1.20
N GLN A 144 -2.60 21.59 1.06
CA GLN A 144 -3.54 20.66 0.38
C GLN A 144 -4.90 20.62 1.08
N TYR A 145 -4.90 20.54 2.41
CA TYR A 145 -6.10 20.19 3.16
C TYR A 145 -6.74 21.34 3.94
N VAL A 146 -5.99 22.40 4.23
CA VAL A 146 -6.48 23.55 4.99
C VAL A 146 -6.82 24.76 4.10
N SER A 147 -6.42 24.78 2.81
CA SER A 147 -6.73 25.85 1.87
C SER A 147 -8.20 25.90 1.48
N ARG A 148 -8.69 27.09 1.11
CA ARG A 148 -10.06 27.26 0.59
C ARG A 148 -10.01 27.74 -0.86
N PRO A 149 -10.95 27.31 -1.74
CA PRO A 149 -11.98 26.30 -1.47
C PRO A 149 -11.37 24.93 -1.17
N GLN A 150 -11.98 24.19 -0.24
CA GLN A 150 -11.51 22.88 0.14
C GLN A 150 -11.89 21.85 -0.94
N PRO A 151 -10.96 21.01 -1.44
CA PRO A 151 -11.26 19.93 -2.36
C PRO A 151 -12.11 18.85 -1.69
N LEU A 152 -12.73 17.98 -2.46
CA LEU A 152 -13.24 16.73 -1.93
C LEU A 152 -12.04 15.83 -1.54
N ILE A 153 -12.08 15.28 -0.35
CA ILE A 153 -10.98 14.45 0.16
C ILE A 153 -11.44 12.99 0.22
N VAL A 154 -10.77 12.15 -0.55
CA VAL A 154 -10.96 10.69 -0.54
C VAL A 154 -9.91 10.07 0.35
N VAL A 155 -10.30 9.11 1.20
CA VAL A 155 -9.40 8.35 2.07
C VAL A 155 -9.68 6.86 1.92
N ASN A 156 -8.65 6.02 2.07
CA ASN A 156 -8.71 4.59 1.78
C ASN A 156 -8.96 3.70 3.02
N SER A 157 -9.07 4.28 4.22
CA SER A 157 -9.35 3.54 5.46
C SER A 157 -9.83 4.48 6.57
N ASN A 158 -10.53 3.92 7.58
CA ASN A 158 -10.89 4.69 8.78
C ASN A 158 -9.67 5.10 9.61
N MET A 159 -8.58 4.34 9.55
CA MET A 159 -7.31 4.75 10.15
C MET A 159 -6.84 6.10 9.56
N VAL A 160 -6.99 6.32 8.26
CA VAL A 160 -6.62 7.60 7.62
C VAL A 160 -7.61 8.70 8.01
N VAL A 161 -8.91 8.40 8.18
CA VAL A 161 -9.89 9.35 8.76
C VAL A 161 -9.39 9.89 10.11
N GLN A 162 -9.03 8.99 11.04
CA GLN A 162 -8.51 9.36 12.36
C GLN A 162 -7.24 10.24 12.26
N HIS A 163 -6.40 10.02 11.24
CA HIS A 163 -5.23 10.87 11.00
C HIS A 163 -5.62 12.28 10.54
N PHE A 164 -6.64 12.42 9.69
CA PHE A 164 -7.15 13.74 9.28
C PHE A 164 -7.75 14.52 10.46
N GLU A 165 -8.57 13.86 11.27
CA GLU A 165 -9.14 14.45 12.49
C GLU A 165 -8.03 14.92 13.43
N ARG A 166 -7.05 14.06 13.70
CA ARG A 166 -5.97 14.32 14.65
C ARG A 166 -5.00 15.42 14.20
N HIS A 167 -4.59 15.41 12.93
CA HIS A 167 -3.54 16.30 12.44
C HIS A 167 -4.06 17.61 11.84
N TYR A 168 -5.29 17.62 11.31
CA TYR A 168 -5.85 18.76 10.59
C TYR A 168 -7.21 19.23 11.12
N GLY A 169 -7.81 18.53 12.08
CA GLY A 169 -9.12 18.85 12.61
C GLY A 169 -10.24 18.73 11.56
N ILE A 170 -10.03 17.95 10.50
CA ILE A 170 -11.04 17.72 9.46
C ILE A 170 -11.92 16.57 9.92
N PRO A 171 -13.22 16.82 10.17
CA PRO A 171 -14.12 15.82 10.70
C PRO A 171 -14.50 14.79 9.63
N ARG A 172 -14.90 13.61 10.06
CA ARG A 172 -15.25 12.45 9.20
C ARG A 172 -16.26 12.81 8.11
N GLU A 173 -17.24 13.67 8.41
CA GLU A 173 -18.32 14.05 7.49
C GLU A 173 -17.81 14.81 6.26
N GLN A 174 -16.60 15.35 6.31
CA GLN A 174 -15.93 16.03 5.19
C GLN A 174 -15.02 15.10 4.39
N LEU A 175 -14.94 13.81 4.77
CA LEU A 175 -14.08 12.82 4.16
C LEU A 175 -14.90 11.73 3.47
N HIS A 176 -14.53 11.40 2.24
CA HIS A 176 -15.12 10.31 1.48
C HIS A 176 -14.27 9.05 1.71
N VAL A 177 -14.80 8.10 2.47
CA VAL A 177 -14.10 6.83 2.71
C VAL A 177 -14.36 5.88 1.54
N VAL A 178 -13.40 5.77 0.64
CA VAL A 178 -13.42 4.83 -0.49
C VAL A 178 -12.30 3.82 -0.26
N ARG A 179 -12.63 2.67 0.32
CA ARG A 179 -11.65 1.64 0.68
C ARG A 179 -10.86 1.21 -0.55
N SER A 180 -9.55 1.03 -0.40
CA SER A 180 -8.75 0.45 -1.49
C SER A 180 -9.25 -0.93 -1.83
N ALA A 181 -9.20 -1.26 -3.11
CA ALA A 181 -9.57 -2.57 -3.64
C ALA A 181 -8.63 -2.97 -4.77
N ILE A 182 -8.66 -4.23 -5.11
CA ILE A 182 -8.03 -4.79 -6.30
C ILE A 182 -9.07 -5.61 -7.06
N ASP A 183 -8.77 -5.94 -8.30
CA ASP A 183 -9.55 -6.92 -9.03
C ASP A 183 -9.16 -8.34 -8.58
N PRO A 184 -10.03 -9.06 -7.83
CA PRO A 184 -9.70 -10.37 -7.31
C PRO A 184 -9.54 -11.43 -8.40
N GLU A 185 -10.14 -11.23 -9.59
CA GLU A 185 -10.02 -12.18 -10.69
C GLU A 185 -8.61 -12.18 -11.31
N ARG A 186 -7.86 -11.10 -11.20
CA ARG A 186 -6.44 -11.08 -11.59
C ARG A 186 -5.59 -12.07 -10.78
N PHE A 187 -6.06 -12.47 -9.61
CA PHE A 187 -5.39 -13.41 -8.71
C PHE A 187 -6.05 -14.81 -8.72
N ALA A 188 -7.13 -14.97 -9.46
CA ALA A 188 -7.71 -16.27 -9.78
C ALA A 188 -6.94 -16.87 -10.97
N SER A 189 -6.46 -18.10 -10.83
CA SER A 189 -5.80 -18.81 -11.92
C SER A 189 -6.12 -20.29 -11.85
N PRO A 190 -6.64 -20.90 -12.93
CA PRO A 190 -6.85 -22.35 -13.00
C PRO A 190 -5.52 -23.11 -12.88
N ASP A 191 -4.41 -22.50 -13.28
CA ASP A 191 -3.06 -23.06 -13.20
C ASP A 191 -2.43 -22.93 -11.79
N ARG A 192 -3.12 -22.36 -10.82
CA ARG A 192 -2.56 -22.12 -9.47
C ARG A 192 -1.96 -23.39 -8.85
N PRO A 193 -2.62 -24.58 -8.87
CA PRO A 193 -2.04 -25.78 -8.27
C PRO A 193 -0.71 -26.19 -8.94
N ARG A 194 -0.64 -26.15 -10.27
CA ARG A 194 0.58 -26.44 -11.04
C ARG A 194 1.68 -25.43 -10.73
N ARG A 195 1.37 -24.12 -10.82
CA ARG A 195 2.33 -23.04 -10.53
C ARG A 195 2.82 -23.07 -9.08
N ARG A 196 1.95 -23.41 -8.13
CA ARG A 196 2.35 -23.62 -6.73
C ARG A 196 3.41 -24.71 -6.61
N LEU A 197 3.20 -25.85 -7.24
CA LEU A 197 4.14 -26.96 -7.21
C LEU A 197 5.49 -26.57 -7.84
N GLU A 198 5.45 -25.99 -9.05
CA GLU A 198 6.63 -25.56 -9.79
C GLU A 198 7.49 -24.57 -8.97
N TRP A 199 6.86 -23.55 -8.38
CA TRP A 199 7.61 -22.53 -7.63
C TRP A 199 8.07 -23.00 -6.26
N ARG A 200 7.32 -23.89 -5.60
CA ARG A 200 7.80 -24.53 -4.37
C ARG A 200 9.03 -25.39 -4.66
N GLN A 201 9.05 -26.15 -5.73
CA GLN A 201 10.23 -26.90 -6.17
C GLN A 201 11.40 -25.98 -6.53
N ALA A 202 11.16 -24.93 -7.33
CA ALA A 202 12.19 -23.98 -7.73
C ALA A 202 12.85 -23.25 -6.54
N TRP A 203 12.15 -23.15 -5.42
CA TRP A 203 12.64 -22.50 -4.18
C TRP A 203 13.01 -23.49 -3.07
N ASP A 204 13.13 -24.76 -3.41
CA ASP A 204 13.48 -25.85 -2.45
C ASP A 204 12.57 -25.84 -1.21
N LEU A 205 11.26 -25.62 -1.43
CA LEU A 205 10.23 -25.77 -0.41
C LEU A 205 9.70 -27.19 -0.45
N LYS A 206 9.79 -27.86 0.69
CA LYS A 206 9.27 -29.23 0.82
C LYS A 206 7.74 -29.24 0.91
N PRO A 207 7.08 -30.37 0.58
CA PRO A 207 5.63 -30.50 0.71
C PRO A 207 5.11 -30.17 2.12
N GLU A 208 5.84 -30.58 3.15
CA GLU A 208 5.51 -30.36 4.57
C GLU A 208 5.81 -28.95 5.07
N ASP A 209 6.60 -28.13 4.34
CA ASP A 209 6.92 -26.78 4.74
C ASP A 209 5.67 -25.90 4.78
N THR A 210 5.45 -25.24 5.89
CA THR A 210 4.53 -24.11 5.97
C THR A 210 5.27 -22.84 5.56
N ALA A 211 4.86 -22.21 4.47
CA ALA A 211 5.53 -21.07 3.86
C ALA A 211 4.79 -19.76 4.14
N ALA A 212 5.41 -18.87 4.93
CA ALA A 212 4.93 -17.50 5.08
C ALA A 212 5.53 -16.60 3.99
N LEU A 213 4.75 -15.62 3.51
CA LEU A 213 5.21 -14.60 2.57
C LEU A 213 5.28 -13.24 3.25
N PHE A 214 6.37 -12.51 3.01
CA PHE A 214 6.50 -11.09 3.34
C PHE A 214 6.88 -10.33 2.08
N VAL A 215 6.13 -9.26 1.76
CA VAL A 215 6.35 -8.44 0.55
C VAL A 215 6.49 -6.98 0.93
N ALA A 216 7.61 -6.34 0.56
CA ALA A 216 7.77 -4.91 0.78
C ALA A 216 8.93 -4.28 -0.01
N MET A 217 8.77 -3.00 -0.41
CA MET A 217 9.89 -2.18 -0.90
C MET A 217 10.67 -1.50 0.25
N ASN A 218 10.02 -1.25 1.38
CA ASN A 218 10.64 -0.66 2.58
C ASN A 218 10.57 -1.65 3.75
N TYR A 219 11.50 -2.58 3.80
CA TYR A 219 11.57 -3.63 4.81
C TYR A 219 11.50 -3.13 6.26
N ARG A 220 12.16 -2.00 6.53
CA ARG A 220 12.20 -1.43 7.88
C ARG A 220 10.85 -0.89 8.33
N LEU A 221 10.13 -0.17 7.46
CA LEU A 221 8.79 0.36 7.77
C LEU A 221 7.76 -0.75 7.85
N LYS A 222 7.92 -1.79 7.02
CA LYS A 222 6.97 -2.91 6.93
C LYS A 222 7.24 -4.03 7.92
N GLY A 223 8.26 -3.88 8.80
CA GLY A 223 8.45 -4.74 9.96
C GLY A 223 9.19 -6.05 9.71
N LEU A 224 10.12 -6.11 8.73
CA LEU A 224 10.88 -7.32 8.49
C LEU A 224 11.77 -7.71 9.69
N GLU A 225 12.42 -6.75 10.38
CA GLU A 225 13.22 -7.06 11.56
C GLU A 225 12.40 -7.71 12.70
N PRO A 226 11.24 -7.14 13.13
CA PRO A 226 10.34 -7.80 14.05
C PRO A 226 9.93 -9.21 13.61
N LEU A 227 9.61 -9.38 12.32
CA LEU A 227 9.22 -10.67 11.77
C LEU A 227 10.32 -11.71 11.89
N LEU A 228 11.58 -11.36 11.55
CA LEU A 228 12.73 -12.28 11.73
C LEU A 228 12.91 -12.69 13.19
N ARG A 229 12.69 -11.76 14.12
CA ARG A 229 12.75 -12.08 15.56
C ARG A 229 11.62 -13.00 16.01
N ALA A 230 10.42 -12.85 15.44
CA ALA A 230 9.29 -13.75 15.68
C ALA A 230 9.55 -15.16 15.11
N VAL A 231 10.12 -15.25 13.91
CA VAL A 231 10.51 -16.55 13.30
C VAL A 231 11.48 -17.33 14.20
N ARG A 232 12.40 -16.64 14.89
CA ARG A 232 13.30 -17.30 15.86
C ARG A 232 12.54 -17.98 17.01
N LEU A 233 11.38 -17.46 17.40
CA LEU A 233 10.58 -18.01 18.51
C LEU A 233 9.77 -19.24 18.11
N LEU A 234 9.58 -19.47 16.81
CA LEU A 234 8.87 -20.66 16.32
C LEU A 234 9.73 -21.92 16.60
N SER A 235 9.07 -23.01 17.03
CA SER A 235 9.75 -24.29 17.28
C SER A 235 10.57 -24.73 16.05
N LYS A 236 11.78 -25.20 16.29
CA LYS A 236 12.68 -25.70 15.25
C LYS A 236 12.19 -27.01 14.62
N GLU A 237 11.36 -27.75 15.34
CA GLU A 237 10.75 -29.01 14.85
C GLU A 237 9.67 -28.76 13.78
N ARG A 238 9.16 -27.50 13.69
CA ARG A 238 8.19 -27.13 12.68
C ARG A 238 8.86 -26.84 11.35
N ALA A 239 8.46 -27.55 10.31
CA ALA A 239 8.87 -27.27 8.94
C ALA A 239 8.28 -25.92 8.51
N PHE A 240 9.09 -24.87 8.52
CA PHE A 240 8.68 -23.50 8.25
C PHE A 240 9.69 -22.75 7.38
N ARG A 241 9.18 -22.01 6.42
CA ARG A 241 9.97 -21.15 5.54
C ARG A 241 9.36 -19.75 5.46
N LEU A 242 10.19 -18.72 5.52
CA LEU A 242 9.81 -17.34 5.27
C LEU A 242 10.33 -16.89 3.90
N LEU A 243 9.42 -16.55 3.00
CA LEU A 243 9.72 -15.98 1.68
C LEU A 243 9.69 -14.45 1.80
N VAL A 244 10.79 -13.77 1.46
CA VAL A 244 10.93 -12.31 1.54
C VAL A 244 11.12 -11.74 0.14
N ALA A 245 10.10 -11.02 -0.37
CA ALA A 245 10.11 -10.42 -1.71
C ALA A 245 10.08 -8.87 -1.65
N GLY A 246 10.54 -8.23 -2.73
CA GLY A 246 10.41 -6.80 -2.99
C GLY A 246 11.75 -6.07 -3.13
N ASN A 247 12.42 -5.68 -2.05
CA ASN A 247 13.65 -4.90 -2.14
C ASN A 247 14.88 -5.79 -2.43
N SER A 248 15.83 -5.24 -3.20
CA SER A 248 17.11 -5.89 -3.47
C SER A 248 18.16 -5.72 -2.35
N ARG A 249 17.95 -4.78 -1.42
CA ARG A 249 18.88 -4.49 -0.32
C ARG A 249 18.60 -5.39 0.87
N THR A 250 19.03 -6.64 0.81
CA THR A 250 18.76 -7.70 1.78
C THR A 250 19.87 -7.93 2.79
N GLY A 251 21.14 -7.57 2.49
CA GLY A 251 22.32 -7.99 3.22
C GLY A 251 22.29 -7.76 4.74
N SER A 252 21.75 -6.63 5.24
CA SER A 252 21.63 -6.40 6.68
C SER A 252 20.60 -7.33 7.36
N TYR A 253 19.59 -7.78 6.62
CA TYR A 253 18.58 -8.71 7.12
C TYR A 253 19.03 -10.16 7.00
N GLU A 254 19.82 -10.50 5.99
CA GLU A 254 20.51 -11.79 5.88
C GLU A 254 21.48 -11.99 7.03
N GLU A 255 22.26 -10.95 7.35
CA GLU A 255 23.16 -10.95 8.51
C GLU A 255 22.36 -11.08 9.83
N LEU A 256 21.21 -10.40 9.94
CA LEU A 256 20.34 -10.56 11.11
C LEU A 256 19.80 -11.99 11.20
N ALA A 257 19.36 -12.60 10.11
CA ALA A 257 18.86 -13.97 10.08
C ALA A 257 19.95 -14.97 10.52
N ARG A 258 21.21 -14.78 10.06
CA ARG A 258 22.35 -15.59 10.49
C ARG A 258 22.59 -15.45 12.01
N ARG A 259 22.64 -14.22 12.54
CA ARG A 259 22.82 -13.97 13.99
C ARG A 259 21.68 -14.53 14.84
N LEU A 260 20.48 -14.61 14.30
CA LEU A 260 19.32 -15.21 14.96
C LEU A 260 19.30 -16.74 14.84
N GLY A 261 20.18 -17.34 14.04
CA GLY A 261 20.21 -18.79 13.79
C GLY A 261 19.00 -19.31 13.03
N ILE A 262 18.49 -18.52 12.08
CA ILE A 262 17.31 -18.84 11.25
C ILE A 262 17.57 -18.65 9.74
N ALA A 263 18.84 -18.54 9.33
CA ALA A 263 19.17 -18.26 7.93
C ALA A 263 18.67 -19.35 6.97
N ASP A 264 18.67 -20.60 7.42
CA ASP A 264 18.12 -21.76 6.72
C ASP A 264 16.60 -21.72 6.54
N ARG A 265 15.90 -20.92 7.33
CA ARG A 265 14.43 -20.77 7.30
C ARG A 265 13.96 -19.56 6.49
N VAL A 266 14.86 -18.70 6.01
CA VAL A 266 14.50 -17.44 5.33
C VAL A 266 15.08 -17.41 3.92
N LEU A 267 14.19 -17.26 2.94
CA LEU A 267 14.56 -17.14 1.54
C LEU A 267 14.29 -15.72 1.03
N PHE A 268 15.36 -14.99 0.70
CA PHE A 268 15.27 -13.65 0.11
C PHE A 268 15.15 -13.75 -1.41
N LEU A 269 13.96 -13.44 -1.93
CA LEU A 269 13.62 -13.55 -3.36
C LEU A 269 14.00 -12.30 -4.16
N GLY A 270 14.32 -11.18 -3.49
CA GLY A 270 14.57 -9.89 -4.15
C GLY A 270 13.34 -9.31 -4.86
N PRO A 271 13.55 -8.37 -5.81
CA PRO A 271 12.47 -7.81 -6.62
C PRO A 271 11.86 -8.87 -7.55
N ARG A 272 10.54 -8.96 -7.56
CA ARG A 272 9.80 -9.90 -8.43
C ARG A 272 8.82 -9.14 -9.31
N ARG A 273 8.78 -9.50 -10.59
CA ARG A 273 7.76 -8.98 -11.53
C ARG A 273 6.49 -9.82 -11.51
N ASP A 274 6.64 -11.11 -11.22
CA ASP A 274 5.60 -12.13 -11.20
C ASP A 274 5.16 -12.46 -9.75
N MET A 275 4.61 -11.46 -9.07
CA MET A 275 4.20 -11.58 -7.66
C MET A 275 3.19 -12.71 -7.42
N HIS A 276 2.36 -13.06 -8.42
CA HIS A 276 1.40 -14.17 -8.33
C HIS A 276 2.08 -15.47 -7.89
N ASN A 277 3.28 -15.76 -8.41
CA ASN A 277 4.01 -16.97 -8.05
C ASN A 277 4.42 -16.98 -6.57
N CYS A 278 4.75 -15.81 -6.00
CA CYS A 278 5.04 -15.69 -4.58
C CYS A 278 3.79 -16.00 -3.73
N TYR A 279 2.65 -15.43 -4.10
CA TYR A 279 1.38 -15.72 -3.42
C TYR A 279 0.97 -17.18 -3.56
N PHE A 280 1.11 -17.78 -4.76
CA PHE A 280 0.72 -19.18 -4.98
C PHE A 280 1.61 -20.18 -4.23
N ALA A 281 2.89 -19.90 -4.08
CA ALA A 281 3.82 -20.75 -3.33
C ALA A 281 3.62 -20.68 -1.82
N ALA A 282 3.12 -19.57 -1.30
CA ALA A 282 2.91 -19.33 0.12
C ALA A 282 1.64 -19.97 0.68
N ASP A 283 1.57 -20.05 2.00
CA ASP A 283 0.43 -20.53 2.77
C ASP A 283 -0.31 -19.41 3.50
N PHE A 284 0.39 -18.34 3.85
CA PHE A 284 -0.18 -17.12 4.45
C PHE A 284 0.76 -15.92 4.25
N LEU A 285 0.20 -14.71 4.40
CA LEU A 285 0.97 -13.47 4.37
C LEU A 285 1.25 -12.98 5.80
N VAL A 286 2.46 -12.46 6.06
CA VAL A 286 2.79 -11.74 7.29
C VAL A 286 3.30 -10.34 6.95
N HIS A 287 2.56 -9.30 7.36
CA HIS A 287 2.88 -7.91 7.03
C HIS A 287 2.76 -7.01 8.27
N PRO A 288 3.65 -7.13 9.27
CA PRO A 288 3.57 -6.43 10.55
C PRO A 288 4.09 -5.00 10.45
N THR A 289 3.46 -4.20 9.59
CA THR A 289 3.89 -2.84 9.25
C THR A 289 3.77 -1.88 10.43
N PHE A 290 4.65 -0.88 10.50
CA PHE A 290 4.53 0.26 11.41
C PHE A 290 3.66 1.39 10.84
N TYR A 291 3.41 1.38 9.54
CA TYR A 291 2.47 2.25 8.86
C TYR A 291 2.18 1.78 7.43
N ASP A 292 0.91 1.66 7.13
CA ASP A 292 0.38 1.51 5.77
C ASP A 292 -1.05 2.03 5.72
N PRO A 293 -1.39 3.04 4.92
CA PRO A 293 -2.77 3.56 4.81
C PRO A 293 -3.80 2.52 4.40
N CYS A 294 -3.44 1.67 3.43
CA CYS A 294 -4.16 0.46 3.05
C CYS A 294 -3.25 -0.37 2.11
N SER A 295 -2.67 -1.43 2.64
CA SER A 295 -1.67 -2.23 1.93
C SER A 295 -2.27 -3.08 0.82
N LEU A 296 -1.93 -2.82 -0.44
CA LEU A 296 -2.39 -3.62 -1.58
C LEU A 296 -1.92 -5.07 -1.49
N VAL A 297 -0.71 -5.33 -0.94
CA VAL A 297 -0.20 -6.72 -0.79
C VAL A 297 -1.08 -7.56 0.17
N VAL A 298 -1.79 -6.92 1.11
CA VAL A 298 -2.79 -7.59 1.94
C VAL A 298 -4.01 -7.97 1.10
N LEU A 299 -4.52 -7.04 0.28
CA LEU A 299 -5.64 -7.30 -0.62
C LEU A 299 -5.31 -8.40 -1.64
N GLU A 300 -4.11 -8.35 -2.21
CA GLU A 300 -3.59 -9.36 -3.15
C GLU A 300 -3.50 -10.74 -2.49
N ALA A 301 -3.02 -10.81 -1.25
CA ALA A 301 -2.97 -12.06 -0.49
C ALA A 301 -4.37 -12.63 -0.24
N LEU A 302 -5.31 -11.80 0.23
CA LEU A 302 -6.71 -12.20 0.43
C LEU A 302 -7.33 -12.71 -0.88
N ALA A 303 -7.08 -12.02 -2.00
CA ALA A 303 -7.55 -12.45 -3.31
C ALA A 303 -6.94 -13.77 -3.79
N CYS A 304 -5.71 -14.07 -3.37
CA CYS A 304 -5.11 -15.39 -3.55
C CYS A 304 -5.63 -16.44 -2.53
N GLY A 305 -6.56 -16.09 -1.64
CA GLY A 305 -7.00 -16.95 -0.55
C GLY A 305 -5.86 -17.27 0.41
N LEU A 306 -4.99 -16.31 0.71
CA LEU A 306 -3.99 -16.44 1.76
C LEU A 306 -4.49 -15.72 3.01
N PRO A 307 -4.58 -16.41 4.16
CA PRO A 307 -4.83 -15.74 5.43
C PRO A 307 -3.72 -14.73 5.72
N VAL A 308 -4.06 -13.67 6.44
CA VAL A 308 -3.15 -12.55 6.63
C VAL A 308 -2.87 -12.30 8.11
N ILE A 309 -1.59 -12.13 8.46
CA ILE A 309 -1.19 -11.51 9.73
C ILE A 309 -0.69 -10.10 9.42
N THR A 310 -1.35 -9.10 9.95
CA THR A 310 -0.92 -7.70 9.82
C THR A 310 -0.98 -6.97 11.15
N SER A 311 -0.65 -5.68 11.18
CA SER A 311 -0.72 -4.87 12.39
C SER A 311 -1.90 -3.89 12.34
N ARG A 312 -2.31 -3.39 13.51
CA ARG A 312 -3.31 -2.30 13.61
C ARG A 312 -2.87 -0.99 12.94
N TYR A 313 -1.62 -0.87 12.50
CA TYR A 313 -1.08 0.28 11.79
C TYR A 313 -1.19 0.13 10.26
N ASN A 314 -1.97 -0.82 9.81
CA ASN A 314 -2.33 -1.04 8.41
C ASN A 314 -3.83 -0.83 8.23
N GLY A 315 -4.23 0.14 7.41
CA GLY A 315 -5.66 0.36 7.12
C GLY A 315 -6.35 -0.85 6.51
N ALA A 316 -5.62 -1.73 5.82
CA ALA A 316 -6.16 -2.98 5.31
C ALA A 316 -6.55 -3.98 6.43
N ALA A 317 -6.11 -3.78 7.69
CA ALA A 317 -6.56 -4.58 8.83
C ALA A 317 -8.07 -4.46 9.08
N GLU A 318 -8.69 -3.37 8.62
CA GLU A 318 -10.14 -3.14 8.72
C GLU A 318 -10.98 -4.10 7.85
N LEU A 319 -10.34 -4.80 6.91
CA LEU A 319 -10.98 -5.78 6.04
C LEU A 319 -10.94 -7.20 6.62
N LEU A 320 -10.15 -7.40 7.66
CA LEU A 320 -10.02 -8.71 8.30
C LEU A 320 -11.10 -8.92 9.36
N SER A 321 -11.51 -10.17 9.51
CA SER A 321 -12.44 -10.69 10.52
C SER A 321 -11.75 -11.74 11.41
N PRO A 322 -10.75 -11.35 12.24
CA PRO A 322 -10.02 -12.31 13.07
C PRO A 322 -10.93 -13.13 13.97
N PRO A 323 -10.68 -14.43 14.17
CA PRO A 323 -9.56 -15.21 13.64
C PRO A 323 -9.85 -15.90 12.29
N ASN A 324 -10.96 -15.57 11.61
CA ASN A 324 -11.51 -16.34 10.49
C ASN A 324 -10.66 -16.25 9.21
N ASP A 325 -10.04 -15.10 8.93
CA ASP A 325 -9.27 -14.84 7.71
C ASP A 325 -7.83 -14.37 7.99
N GLY A 326 -7.48 -14.27 9.28
CA GLY A 326 -6.16 -13.84 9.70
C GLY A 326 -6.12 -13.28 11.11
N TYR A 327 -5.05 -12.52 11.40
CA TYR A 327 -4.81 -11.93 12.72
C TYR A 327 -4.29 -10.49 12.60
N VAL A 328 -4.61 -9.68 13.60
CA VAL A 328 -4.14 -8.29 13.72
C VAL A 328 -3.30 -8.14 15.00
N VAL A 329 -2.00 -7.90 14.84
CA VAL A 329 -1.10 -7.65 15.98
C VAL A 329 -1.16 -6.18 16.41
N TYR A 330 -1.11 -5.95 17.72
CA TYR A 330 -1.20 -4.59 18.28
C TYR A 330 0.11 -3.82 18.17
N ASP A 331 1.23 -4.48 18.41
CA ASP A 331 2.57 -3.89 18.29
C ASP A 331 3.47 -4.81 17.46
N PRO A 332 3.99 -4.36 16.32
CA PRO A 332 4.96 -5.14 15.54
C PRO A 332 6.19 -5.56 16.33
N HIS A 333 6.53 -4.86 17.42
CA HIS A 333 7.64 -5.24 18.31
C HIS A 333 7.29 -6.35 19.31
N ASP A 334 6.03 -6.74 19.42
CA ASP A 334 5.64 -7.92 20.17
C ASP A 334 5.87 -9.18 19.34
N HIS A 335 7.13 -9.62 19.40
CA HIS A 335 7.59 -10.78 18.63
C HIS A 335 6.89 -12.07 19.07
N GLN A 336 6.48 -12.17 20.36
CA GLN A 336 5.77 -13.34 20.87
C GLN A 336 4.36 -13.39 20.27
N GLN A 337 3.58 -12.31 20.37
CA GLN A 337 2.26 -12.25 19.74
C GLN A 337 2.33 -12.59 18.24
N LEU A 338 3.34 -12.06 17.53
CA LEU A 338 3.52 -12.34 16.11
C LEU A 338 3.83 -13.81 15.85
N ALA A 339 4.69 -14.44 16.68
CA ALA A 339 5.01 -15.86 16.58
C ALA A 339 3.79 -16.74 16.90
N ASP A 340 3.02 -16.38 17.93
CA ASP A 340 1.80 -17.11 18.32
C ASP A 340 0.74 -17.07 17.21
N CYS A 341 0.53 -15.91 16.57
CA CYS A 341 -0.34 -15.80 15.39
C CYS A 341 0.16 -16.67 14.23
N MET A 342 1.46 -16.69 13.97
CA MET A 342 2.05 -17.53 12.92
C MET A 342 1.88 -19.02 13.22
N ALA A 343 1.99 -19.39 14.50
CA ALA A 343 1.87 -20.79 14.95
C ALA A 343 0.47 -21.38 14.70
N GLN A 344 -0.59 -20.56 14.70
CA GLN A 344 -1.95 -21.01 14.38
C GLN A 344 -2.04 -21.60 12.97
N PHE A 345 -1.24 -21.11 12.04
CA PHE A 345 -1.25 -21.58 10.64
C PHE A 345 -0.41 -22.85 10.40
N PHE A 346 0.19 -23.45 11.42
CA PHE A 346 0.74 -24.80 11.30
C PHE A 346 -0.35 -25.87 11.27
N ASP A 347 -1.51 -25.59 11.87
CA ASP A 347 -2.69 -26.43 11.68
C ASP A 347 -3.24 -26.26 10.26
N SER A 348 -3.22 -27.33 9.48
CA SER A 348 -3.66 -27.31 8.09
C SER A 348 -5.16 -27.12 7.93
N GLY A 349 -5.95 -27.64 8.87
CA GLY A 349 -7.41 -27.49 8.89
C GLY A 349 -7.81 -26.05 9.14
N HIS A 350 -7.25 -25.44 10.19
CA HIS A 350 -7.46 -24.01 10.49
C HIS A 350 -6.99 -23.13 9.33
N ARG A 351 -5.77 -23.35 8.81
CA ARG A 351 -5.22 -22.61 7.67
C ARG A 351 -6.13 -22.68 6.44
N SER A 352 -6.67 -23.86 6.13
CA SER A 352 -7.57 -24.07 4.99
C SER A 352 -8.92 -23.37 5.19
N ALA A 353 -9.45 -23.36 6.40
CA ALA A 353 -10.66 -22.59 6.74
C ALA A 353 -10.43 -21.09 6.56
N CYS A 354 -9.34 -20.57 7.11
CA CYS A 354 -8.95 -19.17 6.96
C CYS A 354 -8.68 -18.78 5.48
N ALA A 355 -8.12 -19.67 4.69
CA ALA A 355 -7.87 -19.44 3.25
C ALA A 355 -9.19 -19.23 2.47
N ARG A 356 -10.23 -19.99 2.78
CA ARG A 356 -11.55 -19.79 2.16
C ARG A 356 -12.18 -18.47 2.58
N ALA A 357 -12.12 -18.13 3.87
CA ALA A 357 -12.64 -16.87 4.38
C ALA A 357 -11.87 -15.65 3.82
N ALA A 358 -10.55 -15.73 3.69
CA ALA A 358 -9.72 -14.71 3.06
C ALA A 358 -10.17 -14.43 1.60
N ARG A 359 -10.40 -15.48 0.81
CA ARG A 359 -10.92 -15.31 -0.56
C ARG A 359 -12.31 -14.68 -0.58
N GLN A 360 -13.20 -15.04 0.33
CA GLN A 360 -14.52 -14.43 0.46
C GLN A 360 -14.44 -12.96 0.84
N ALA A 361 -13.54 -12.59 1.75
CA ALA A 361 -13.30 -11.19 2.12
C ALA A 361 -12.86 -10.34 0.91
N ALA A 362 -11.99 -10.89 0.04
CA ALA A 362 -11.58 -10.19 -1.18
C ALA A 362 -12.70 -10.04 -2.21
N LEU A 363 -13.64 -10.99 -2.27
CA LEU A 363 -14.80 -10.95 -3.17
C LEU A 363 -15.91 -10.02 -2.67
N ALA A 364 -15.95 -9.72 -1.36
CA ALA A 364 -16.95 -8.86 -0.75
C ALA A 364 -16.76 -7.36 -1.04
N TRP A 365 -15.57 -6.96 -1.48
CA TRP A 365 -15.25 -5.59 -1.87
C TRP A 365 -14.23 -5.59 -3.01
N THR A 366 -14.73 -5.42 -4.23
CA THR A 366 -13.95 -5.53 -5.47
C THR A 366 -13.44 -4.17 -5.96
N PHE A 367 -12.57 -4.18 -6.97
CA PHE A 367 -12.17 -2.95 -7.65
C PHE A 367 -13.34 -2.25 -8.34
N GLU A 368 -14.35 -2.99 -8.78
CA GLU A 368 -15.57 -2.40 -9.35
C GLU A 368 -16.36 -1.62 -8.30
N ASP A 369 -16.55 -2.19 -7.09
CA ASP A 369 -17.22 -1.48 -5.99
C ASP A 369 -16.47 -0.19 -5.62
N HIS A 370 -15.15 -0.28 -5.51
CA HIS A 370 -14.28 0.87 -5.29
C HIS A 370 -14.43 1.92 -6.39
N PHE A 371 -14.45 1.50 -7.65
CA PHE A 371 -14.59 2.39 -8.79
C PHE A 371 -15.92 3.13 -8.77
N GLN A 372 -17.02 2.45 -8.50
CA GLN A 372 -18.35 3.05 -8.42
C GLN A 372 -18.43 4.10 -7.30
N GLU A 373 -17.86 3.81 -6.13
CA GLU A 373 -17.79 4.79 -5.03
C GLU A 373 -16.95 6.02 -5.43
N LEU A 374 -15.81 5.81 -6.09
CA LEU A 374 -14.95 6.90 -6.55
C LEU A 374 -15.65 7.76 -7.62
N MET A 375 -16.42 7.14 -8.53
CA MET A 375 -17.21 7.83 -9.55
C MET A 375 -18.28 8.72 -8.92
N ARG A 376 -18.92 8.32 -7.81
CA ARG A 376 -19.85 9.19 -7.06
C ARG A 376 -19.15 10.46 -6.58
N VAL A 377 -17.90 10.36 -6.10
CA VAL A 377 -17.10 11.53 -5.70
C VAL A 377 -16.78 12.42 -6.91
N PHE A 378 -16.44 11.84 -8.07
CA PHE A 378 -16.18 12.62 -9.29
C PHE A 378 -17.44 13.36 -9.78
N HIS A 379 -18.62 12.72 -9.73
CA HIS A 379 -19.88 13.38 -10.04
C HIS A 379 -20.16 14.54 -9.08
N GLN A 380 -19.93 14.37 -7.79
CA GLN A 380 -20.08 15.45 -6.80
C GLN A 380 -19.10 16.60 -7.08
N ALA A 381 -17.85 16.29 -7.44
CA ALA A 381 -16.86 17.30 -7.83
C ALA A 381 -17.33 18.08 -9.08
N ALA A 382 -17.89 17.38 -10.08
CA ALA A 382 -18.42 18.00 -11.30
C ALA A 382 -19.58 18.95 -11.01
N VAL A 383 -20.51 18.58 -10.12
CA VAL A 383 -21.62 19.43 -9.70
C VAL A 383 -21.10 20.70 -8.99
N ARG A 384 -20.17 20.53 -8.02
CA ARG A 384 -19.55 21.67 -7.30
C ARG A 384 -18.84 22.62 -8.26
N LYS A 385 -18.13 22.10 -9.25
CA LYS A 385 -17.36 22.90 -10.21
C LYS A 385 -18.23 23.72 -11.13
N ARG A 386 -19.43 23.23 -11.49
CA ARG A 386 -20.39 23.95 -12.31
C ARG A 386 -21.13 25.04 -11.54
N ALA A 387 -21.22 24.91 -10.22
CA ALA A 387 -21.88 25.87 -9.33
C ALA A 387 -20.96 27.01 -8.85
N ALA A 388 -19.64 26.90 -9.07
CA ALA A 388 -18.61 27.88 -8.67
C ALA A 388 -18.24 28.81 -9.82
#